data_75ab3c13669a29da16de0e6690f89060
#
_entry.id   75ab3c13669a29da16de0e6690f89060
#
_cell.length_a   1.000
_cell.length_b   1.000
_cell.length_c   1.000
_cell.angle_alpha   90.00
_cell.angle_beta   90.00
_cell.angle_gamma   90.00
#
_symmetry.space_group_name_H-M   'P 1'
#
loop_
_entity.id
_entity.type
_entity.pdbx_description
1 polymer ?
#
loop_
_entity_poly.entity_id
_entity_poly.type
_entity_poly.pdbx_seq_one_letter_code
_entity_poly.pdbx_strand_id
1 'polypeptide(L)'
;YMPYDRLDKDVEMMKKAGINTVRIAESTWSTCEPQPGIFDFSHVERVMDAMEAAGINVIIGTPTYAVPTWMVKAHPDVLAETVRGRGIYGARQIMDITHPVYLFYAERVIRELMKRTAHRKCVIGFQVDNETKYYGTAGKNVQEQFVKYLREKFHDDLDALNYEFGLDYWSNRINAWEDFPDVRGTINGSLGAEFEKFQRTLVDRFLSWQADIVNEYKREDQFITHNFDFEWRGFSYGVQPDVNHLHASRCLTIVGTDIYHPTQDDLTGTEIAFGGDLIRSLKQDNYLVLETEAQGFSGWTPYKGQLRLQAYSHLASGANCVMYWHWHSIHNACETYWKGLLSHDFQENATYRESCIIGNEFARLGEHLVNLKKKNDVAVLVSNEALTALKWFGIQNQALGEAGNGGIGYNDVMRWMYD
;
A
#
# COMPACT_ATOMS: atom_id res chain seq x y z
N TYR A 1 19.32 0.48 0.02
CA TYR A 1 19.60 1.65 0.88
C TYR A 1 20.74 1.41 1.86
N MET A 2 21.04 0.17 2.20
CA MET A 2 22.02 -0.17 3.23
C MET A 2 23.44 -0.28 2.67
N PRO A 3 24.47 0.18 3.41
CA PRO A 3 25.85 -0.06 3.03
C PRO A 3 26.15 -1.56 2.90
N TYR A 4 26.84 -1.94 1.82
CA TYR A 4 27.08 -3.35 1.51
C TYR A 4 27.98 -4.06 2.53
N ASP A 5 28.90 -3.32 3.13
CA ASP A 5 29.87 -3.80 4.10
C ASP A 5 29.30 -4.03 5.51
N ARG A 6 28.07 -3.61 5.76
CA ARG A 6 27.41 -3.75 7.06
C ARG A 6 26.59 -5.02 7.24
N LEU A 7 26.29 -5.78 6.17
CA LEU A 7 25.31 -6.86 6.20
C LEU A 7 25.52 -7.84 7.37
N ASP A 8 26.75 -8.29 7.59
CA ASP A 8 27.06 -9.24 8.68
C ASP A 8 26.77 -8.64 10.06
N LYS A 9 27.10 -7.36 10.24
CA LYS A 9 26.82 -6.63 11.50
C LYS A 9 25.33 -6.42 11.69
N ASP A 10 24.61 -6.08 10.63
CA ASP A 10 23.17 -5.90 10.68
C ASP A 10 22.45 -7.21 11.00
N VAL A 11 22.87 -8.33 10.41
CA VAL A 11 22.34 -9.67 10.75
C VAL A 11 22.61 -10.04 12.22
N GLU A 12 23.83 -9.78 12.74
CA GLU A 12 24.14 -9.98 14.14
C GLU A 12 23.19 -9.19 15.05
N MET A 13 22.97 -7.90 14.74
CA MET A 13 22.10 -7.03 15.50
C MET A 13 20.61 -7.43 15.37
N MET A 14 20.16 -7.86 14.19
CA MET A 14 18.80 -8.38 13.99
C MET A 14 18.55 -9.63 14.84
N LYS A 15 19.48 -10.57 14.87
CA LYS A 15 19.40 -11.76 15.73
C LYS A 15 19.34 -11.39 17.21
N LYS A 16 20.17 -10.46 17.66
CA LYS A 16 20.14 -9.95 19.05
C LYS A 16 18.79 -9.31 19.38
N ALA A 17 18.17 -8.63 18.43
CA ALA A 17 16.86 -8.03 18.57
C ALA A 17 15.70 -9.04 18.50
N GLY A 18 15.95 -10.32 18.21
CA GLY A 18 14.91 -11.32 18.03
C GLY A 18 14.08 -11.13 16.74
N ILE A 19 14.61 -10.39 15.77
CA ILE A 19 13.99 -10.23 14.47
C ILE A 19 14.06 -11.55 13.73
N ASN A 20 12.90 -12.06 13.30
CA ASN A 20 12.76 -13.34 12.63
C ASN A 20 12.34 -13.22 11.16
N THR A 21 11.99 -12.03 10.71
CA THR A 21 11.50 -11.79 9.33
C THR A 21 11.93 -10.42 8.84
N VAL A 22 12.35 -10.35 7.58
CA VAL A 22 12.63 -9.10 6.86
C VAL A 22 11.85 -9.03 5.56
N ARG A 23 11.54 -7.83 5.09
CA ARG A 23 10.95 -7.56 3.78
C ARG A 23 11.96 -6.82 2.92
N ILE A 24 12.13 -7.24 1.67
CA ILE A 24 13.11 -6.68 0.74
C ILE A 24 12.59 -6.68 -0.70
N ALA A 25 13.27 -5.97 -1.56
CA ALA A 25 13.18 -5.89 -3.01
C ALA A 25 12.12 -4.94 -3.58
N GLU A 26 11.07 -4.57 -2.88
CA GLU A 26 9.91 -3.83 -3.41
C GLU A 26 10.23 -2.50 -4.10
N SER A 27 11.37 -1.88 -3.81
CA SER A 27 11.76 -0.56 -4.37
C SER A 27 12.98 -0.62 -5.30
N THR A 28 13.33 -1.77 -5.83
CA THR A 28 14.65 -1.99 -6.43
C THR A 28 14.65 -2.27 -7.93
N TRP A 29 13.60 -1.91 -8.67
CA TRP A 29 13.52 -2.22 -10.12
C TRP A 29 14.73 -1.73 -10.91
N SER A 30 15.14 -0.47 -10.72
CA SER A 30 16.31 0.08 -11.42
C SER A 30 17.63 -0.65 -11.10
N THR A 31 17.71 -1.30 -9.93
CA THR A 31 18.86 -2.13 -9.55
C THR A 31 18.71 -3.53 -10.11
N CYS A 32 17.50 -4.11 -10.06
CA CYS A 32 17.20 -5.43 -10.63
C CYS A 32 17.34 -5.46 -12.15
N GLU A 33 17.03 -4.36 -12.82
CA GLU A 33 17.07 -4.20 -14.27
C GLU A 33 17.68 -2.85 -14.64
N PRO A 34 19.01 -2.72 -14.57
CA PRO A 34 19.71 -1.46 -14.83
C PRO A 34 19.61 -0.98 -16.28
N GLN A 35 19.37 -1.88 -17.22
CA GLN A 35 19.07 -1.61 -18.63
C GLN A 35 18.00 -2.57 -19.10
N PRO A 36 17.21 -2.24 -20.13
CA PRO A 36 16.14 -3.09 -20.63
C PRO A 36 16.61 -4.52 -20.94
N GLY A 37 16.10 -5.51 -20.21
CA GLY A 37 16.42 -6.92 -20.38
C GLY A 37 17.77 -7.37 -19.81
N ILE A 38 18.51 -6.49 -19.15
CA ILE A 38 19.73 -6.85 -18.42
C ILE A 38 19.41 -6.88 -16.93
N PHE A 39 19.50 -8.05 -16.33
CA PHE A 39 19.09 -8.28 -14.95
C PHE A 39 20.27 -8.53 -14.02
N ASP A 40 20.23 -7.87 -12.85
CA ASP A 40 21.15 -8.07 -11.75
C ASP A 40 20.38 -8.15 -10.42
N PHE A 41 20.25 -9.35 -9.88
CA PHE A 41 19.61 -9.62 -8.59
C PHE A 41 20.62 -9.88 -7.47
N SER A 42 21.90 -9.65 -7.70
CA SER A 42 22.97 -9.94 -6.74
C SER A 42 22.73 -9.33 -5.35
N HIS A 43 22.14 -8.13 -5.30
CA HIS A 43 21.81 -7.46 -4.04
C HIS A 43 20.67 -8.18 -3.29
N VAL A 44 19.69 -8.76 -3.97
CA VAL A 44 18.61 -9.55 -3.35
C VAL A 44 19.15 -10.92 -2.91
N GLU A 45 19.88 -11.61 -3.80
CA GLU A 45 20.44 -12.93 -3.54
C GLU A 45 21.40 -12.91 -2.35
N ARG A 46 22.29 -11.91 -2.27
CA ARG A 46 23.21 -11.73 -1.15
C ARG A 46 22.49 -11.57 0.21
N VAL A 47 21.40 -10.81 0.24
CA VAL A 47 20.62 -10.65 1.47
C VAL A 47 19.91 -11.94 1.82
N MET A 48 19.31 -12.63 0.85
CA MET A 48 18.67 -13.93 1.09
C MET A 48 19.68 -14.97 1.64
N ASP A 49 20.90 -15.03 1.10
CA ASP A 49 21.95 -15.94 1.59
C ASP A 49 22.26 -15.66 3.07
N ALA A 50 22.43 -14.40 3.42
CA ALA A 50 22.70 -14.02 4.80
C ALA A 50 21.53 -14.30 5.75
N MET A 51 20.30 -14.03 5.33
CA MET A 51 19.08 -14.30 6.12
C MET A 51 18.86 -15.81 6.29
N GLU A 52 19.03 -16.59 5.24
CA GLU A 52 18.92 -18.07 5.28
C GLU A 52 19.93 -18.67 6.25
N ALA A 53 21.20 -18.23 6.17
CA ALA A 53 22.25 -18.66 7.10
C ALA A 53 21.97 -18.25 8.58
N ALA A 54 21.28 -17.13 8.78
CA ALA A 54 20.89 -16.63 10.09
C ALA A 54 19.59 -17.22 10.64
N GLY A 55 18.83 -17.98 9.85
CA GLY A 55 17.50 -18.47 10.22
C GLY A 55 16.43 -17.37 10.26
N ILE A 56 16.62 -16.30 9.48
CA ILE A 56 15.67 -15.19 9.34
C ILE A 56 14.85 -15.39 8.07
N ASN A 57 13.54 -15.28 8.17
CA ASN A 57 12.63 -15.38 7.04
C ASN A 57 12.63 -14.12 6.19
N VAL A 58 12.24 -14.27 4.92
CA VAL A 58 12.21 -13.18 3.97
C VAL A 58 10.83 -13.09 3.31
N ILE A 59 10.29 -11.88 3.23
CA ILE A 59 9.17 -11.52 2.36
C ILE A 59 9.77 -10.75 1.18
N ILE A 60 9.47 -11.21 -0.04
CA ILE A 60 9.95 -10.56 -1.27
C ILE A 60 8.84 -9.65 -1.80
N GLY A 61 9.16 -8.37 -1.99
CA GLY A 61 8.27 -7.42 -2.66
C GLY A 61 8.52 -7.34 -4.16
N THR A 62 7.46 -7.29 -4.98
CA THR A 62 7.61 -6.99 -6.41
C THR A 62 8.00 -5.53 -6.59
N PRO A 63 8.98 -5.19 -7.45
CA PRO A 63 9.59 -3.85 -7.45
C PRO A 63 8.84 -2.83 -8.31
N THR A 64 7.53 -2.96 -8.48
CA THR A 64 6.76 -2.34 -9.56
C THR A 64 6.29 -0.91 -9.29
N TYR A 65 6.28 -0.46 -8.04
CA TYR A 65 5.74 0.85 -7.69
C TYR A 65 6.65 2.06 -8.04
N ALA A 66 7.86 1.81 -8.48
CA ALA A 66 8.81 2.85 -8.91
C ALA A 66 9.49 2.42 -10.22
N VAL A 67 9.19 3.14 -11.30
CA VAL A 67 9.67 2.81 -12.65
C VAL A 67 11.13 3.23 -12.87
N PRO A 68 11.92 2.44 -13.63
CA PRO A 68 13.30 2.81 -13.95
C PRO A 68 13.39 3.96 -14.96
N THR A 69 14.49 4.72 -14.89
CA THR A 69 14.76 5.88 -15.76
C THR A 69 14.75 5.55 -17.24
N TRP A 70 15.29 4.40 -17.62
CA TRP A 70 15.34 3.96 -19.02
C TRP A 70 13.94 3.76 -19.60
N MET A 71 12.99 3.30 -18.80
CA MET A 71 11.59 3.12 -19.23
C MET A 71 10.92 4.45 -19.53
N VAL A 72 11.02 5.40 -18.60
CA VAL A 72 10.42 6.74 -18.79
C VAL A 72 11.05 7.49 -19.94
N LYS A 73 12.36 7.31 -20.17
CA LYS A 73 13.05 7.93 -21.31
C LYS A 73 12.57 7.36 -22.64
N ALA A 74 12.36 6.05 -22.71
CA ALA A 74 11.92 5.38 -23.95
C ALA A 74 10.40 5.51 -24.17
N HIS A 75 9.62 5.53 -23.10
CA HIS A 75 8.16 5.49 -23.08
C HIS A 75 7.60 6.49 -22.05
N PRO A 76 7.69 7.81 -22.32
CA PRO A 76 7.23 8.81 -21.34
C PRO A 76 5.72 8.77 -21.08
N ASP A 77 4.96 8.10 -21.91
CA ASP A 77 3.52 7.88 -21.80
C ASP A 77 3.13 6.80 -20.76
N VAL A 78 4.11 6.06 -20.20
CA VAL A 78 3.86 5.20 -19.05
C VAL A 78 3.54 5.98 -17.77
N LEU A 79 3.92 7.27 -17.72
CA LEU A 79 3.60 8.14 -16.58
C LEU A 79 2.11 8.48 -16.58
N ALA A 80 1.50 8.43 -15.39
CA ALA A 80 0.09 8.74 -15.20
C ALA A 80 -0.26 10.14 -15.71
N GLU A 81 -1.28 10.23 -16.53
CA GLU A 81 -1.87 11.51 -16.94
C GLU A 81 -3.09 11.77 -16.05
N THR A 82 -3.01 12.85 -15.27
CA THR A 82 -4.02 13.22 -14.29
C THR A 82 -4.77 14.48 -14.73
N VAL A 83 -5.70 14.94 -13.92
CA VAL A 83 -6.34 16.27 -14.11
C VAL A 83 -5.35 17.43 -14.08
N ARG A 84 -4.15 17.24 -13.50
CA ARG A 84 -3.08 18.24 -13.44
C ARG A 84 -2.06 18.10 -14.58
N GLY A 85 -2.29 17.17 -15.50
CA GLY A 85 -1.38 16.81 -16.58
C GLY A 85 -0.57 15.54 -16.29
N ARG A 86 0.39 15.26 -17.15
CA ARG A 86 1.24 14.08 -17.04
C ARG A 86 2.22 14.19 -15.88
N GLY A 87 2.42 13.11 -15.15
CA GLY A 87 3.43 12.99 -14.11
C GLY A 87 4.84 13.27 -14.62
N ILE A 88 5.70 13.77 -13.74
CA ILE A 88 7.11 14.03 -14.02
C ILE A 88 7.94 13.02 -13.25
N TYR A 89 8.92 12.39 -13.93
CA TYR A 89 9.83 11.45 -13.31
C TYR A 89 10.55 12.06 -12.09
N GLY A 90 10.72 11.27 -11.05
CA GLY A 90 11.45 11.64 -9.83
C GLY A 90 10.74 11.25 -8.54
N ALA A 91 9.43 11.01 -8.59
CA ALA A 91 8.66 10.43 -7.49
C ALA A 91 8.40 8.93 -7.72
N ARG A 92 8.01 8.22 -6.69
CA ARG A 92 7.42 6.89 -6.79
C ARG A 92 5.94 6.98 -7.18
N GLN A 93 5.32 5.89 -7.63
CA GLN A 93 3.86 5.78 -7.79
C GLN A 93 3.27 6.85 -8.75
N ILE A 94 3.90 7.01 -9.90
CA ILE A 94 3.55 8.01 -10.91
C ILE A 94 3.23 7.40 -12.27
N MET A 95 3.03 6.09 -12.34
CA MET A 95 2.74 5.36 -13.58
C MET A 95 1.24 5.12 -13.77
N ASP A 96 0.82 4.97 -15.01
CA ASP A 96 -0.45 4.36 -15.35
C ASP A 96 -0.32 2.83 -15.20
N ILE A 97 -0.90 2.30 -14.12
CA ILE A 97 -0.86 0.86 -13.81
C ILE A 97 -1.59 -0.02 -14.83
N THR A 98 -2.26 0.58 -15.80
CA THR A 98 -2.93 -0.13 -16.90
C THR A 98 -2.23 0.03 -18.25
N HIS A 99 -1.11 0.78 -18.30
CA HIS A 99 -0.42 1.05 -19.54
C HIS A 99 0.25 -0.21 -20.10
N PRO A 100 -0.03 -0.61 -21.35
CA PRO A 100 0.45 -1.89 -21.88
C PRO A 100 1.97 -2.08 -21.84
N VAL A 101 2.72 -1.00 -22.12
CA VAL A 101 4.20 -1.06 -22.08
C VAL A 101 4.69 -1.20 -20.65
N TYR A 102 4.10 -0.48 -19.69
CA TYR A 102 4.44 -0.64 -18.28
C TYR A 102 4.15 -2.07 -17.81
N LEU A 103 2.97 -2.61 -18.12
CA LEU A 103 2.60 -3.98 -17.74
C LEU A 103 3.55 -5.02 -18.36
N PHE A 104 3.93 -4.86 -19.63
CA PHE A 104 4.88 -5.75 -20.28
C PHE A 104 6.23 -5.82 -19.53
N TYR A 105 6.80 -4.69 -19.17
CA TYR A 105 8.07 -4.65 -18.45
C TYR A 105 7.91 -5.06 -16.97
N ALA A 106 6.82 -4.71 -16.33
CA ALA A 106 6.52 -5.12 -14.96
C ALA A 106 6.40 -6.65 -14.85
N GLU A 107 5.65 -7.28 -15.76
CA GLU A 107 5.57 -8.74 -15.81
C GLU A 107 6.94 -9.38 -15.96
N ARG A 108 7.75 -8.84 -16.86
CA ARG A 108 9.10 -9.36 -17.11
C ARG A 108 9.98 -9.34 -15.85
N VAL A 109 10.04 -8.20 -15.15
CA VAL A 109 10.88 -8.11 -13.95
C VAL A 109 10.33 -8.96 -12.80
N ILE A 110 9.00 -9.07 -12.65
CA ILE A 110 8.39 -9.96 -11.66
C ILE A 110 8.80 -11.42 -11.95
N ARG A 111 8.64 -11.89 -13.19
CA ARG A 111 8.99 -13.26 -13.58
C ARG A 111 10.47 -13.57 -13.33
N GLU A 112 11.37 -12.65 -13.65
CA GLU A 112 12.80 -12.82 -13.39
C GLU A 112 13.12 -12.85 -11.88
N LEU A 113 12.47 -12.01 -11.09
CA LEU A 113 12.58 -12.03 -9.63
C LEU A 113 12.07 -13.36 -9.04
N MET A 114 10.91 -13.83 -9.48
CA MET A 114 10.30 -15.08 -9.01
C MET A 114 11.16 -16.31 -9.29
N LYS A 115 11.77 -16.40 -10.47
CA LYS A 115 12.70 -17.50 -10.83
C LYS A 115 13.86 -17.63 -9.84
N ARG A 116 14.31 -16.52 -9.25
CA ARG A 116 15.45 -16.47 -8.34
C ARG A 116 15.08 -16.62 -6.88
N THR A 117 13.85 -16.28 -6.50
CA THR A 117 13.46 -16.14 -5.10
C THR A 117 12.48 -17.21 -4.62
N ALA A 118 11.56 -17.70 -5.47
CA ALA A 118 10.45 -18.54 -5.05
C ALA A 118 10.89 -19.90 -4.46
N HIS A 119 11.97 -20.46 -4.95
CA HIS A 119 12.49 -21.75 -4.48
C HIS A 119 13.30 -21.67 -3.17
N ARG A 120 13.67 -20.46 -2.72
CA ARG A 120 14.50 -20.26 -1.53
C ARG A 120 13.74 -20.58 -0.25
N LYS A 121 14.37 -21.35 0.65
CA LYS A 121 13.73 -21.79 1.91
C LYS A 121 13.39 -20.63 2.85
N CYS A 122 14.25 -19.62 2.90
CA CYS A 122 14.00 -18.44 3.73
C CYS A 122 12.81 -17.59 3.26
N VAL A 123 12.38 -17.71 1.99
CA VAL A 123 11.26 -16.93 1.45
C VAL A 123 9.94 -17.56 1.88
N ILE A 124 9.19 -16.86 2.73
CA ILE A 124 7.91 -17.31 3.30
C ILE A 124 6.69 -16.71 2.62
N GLY A 125 6.87 -15.66 1.83
CA GLY A 125 5.78 -15.00 1.11
C GLY A 125 6.24 -13.87 0.21
N PHE A 126 5.26 -13.34 -0.51
CA PHE A 126 5.45 -12.27 -1.49
C PHE A 126 4.49 -11.13 -1.21
N GLN A 127 5.02 -9.90 -1.21
CA GLN A 127 4.21 -8.70 -1.27
C GLN A 127 4.11 -8.25 -2.73
N VAL A 128 2.90 -8.13 -3.26
CA VAL A 128 2.70 -7.58 -4.60
C VAL A 128 2.60 -6.06 -4.52
N ASP A 129 3.43 -5.35 -5.28
CA ASP A 129 3.52 -3.90 -5.33
C ASP A 129 3.67 -3.23 -3.93
N ASN A 130 3.38 -1.94 -3.82
CA ASN A 130 3.47 -1.20 -2.55
C ASN A 130 2.44 -0.08 -2.50
N GLU A 131 1.57 -0.07 -1.47
CA GLU A 131 0.55 0.96 -1.24
C GLU A 131 -0.17 1.39 -2.54
N THR A 132 -0.59 0.41 -3.32
CA THR A 132 -1.06 0.63 -4.70
C THR A 132 -2.33 1.45 -4.75
N LYS A 133 -2.33 2.45 -5.62
CA LYS A 133 -3.48 3.30 -5.95
C LYS A 133 -3.58 3.44 -7.47
N TYR A 134 -4.63 4.05 -7.95
CA TYR A 134 -4.72 4.41 -9.37
C TYR A 134 -3.94 5.70 -9.74
N TYR A 135 -3.34 6.37 -8.77
CA TYR A 135 -2.46 7.54 -8.90
C TYR A 135 -3.09 8.72 -9.66
N GLY A 136 -4.40 8.87 -9.56
CA GLY A 136 -5.16 9.91 -10.25
C GLY A 136 -5.17 9.75 -11.77
N THR A 137 -4.80 8.57 -12.30
CA THR A 137 -4.69 8.34 -13.74
C THR A 137 -6.04 8.51 -14.43
N ALA A 138 -6.09 9.37 -15.43
CA ALA A 138 -7.28 9.75 -16.18
C ALA A 138 -6.95 10.07 -17.65
N GLY A 139 -5.82 9.60 -18.15
CA GLY A 139 -5.39 9.79 -19.52
C GLY A 139 -6.19 8.94 -20.51
N LYS A 140 -5.86 9.09 -21.79
CA LYS A 140 -6.57 8.46 -22.91
C LYS A 140 -6.80 6.96 -22.71
N ASN A 141 -5.76 6.22 -22.31
CA ASN A 141 -5.85 4.77 -22.07
C ASN A 141 -6.94 4.41 -21.03
N VAL A 142 -6.98 5.14 -19.92
CA VAL A 142 -7.95 4.89 -18.84
C VAL A 142 -9.35 5.30 -19.25
N GLN A 143 -9.49 6.41 -19.99
CA GLN A 143 -10.80 6.86 -20.48
C GLN A 143 -11.39 5.92 -21.53
N GLU A 144 -10.60 5.37 -22.44
CA GLU A 144 -11.05 4.33 -23.39
C GLU A 144 -11.53 3.07 -22.64
N GLN A 145 -10.82 2.66 -21.58
CA GLN A 145 -11.25 1.55 -20.73
C GLN A 145 -12.56 1.88 -19.97
N PHE A 146 -12.71 3.13 -19.52
CA PHE A 146 -13.94 3.59 -18.87
C PHE A 146 -15.15 3.57 -19.82
N VAL A 147 -15.00 4.05 -21.05
CA VAL A 147 -16.06 3.97 -22.06
C VAL A 147 -16.45 2.52 -22.31
N LYS A 148 -15.48 1.60 -22.44
CA LYS A 148 -15.77 0.17 -22.57
C LYS A 148 -16.54 -0.37 -21.36
N TYR A 149 -16.13 -0.02 -20.16
CA TYR A 149 -16.81 -0.40 -18.92
C TYR A 149 -18.27 0.11 -18.90
N LEU A 150 -18.52 1.35 -19.32
CA LEU A 150 -19.88 1.91 -19.39
C LEU A 150 -20.72 1.20 -20.45
N ARG A 151 -20.16 0.88 -21.62
CA ARG A 151 -20.87 0.10 -22.66
C ARG A 151 -21.32 -1.26 -22.13
N GLU A 152 -20.44 -1.95 -21.42
CA GLU A 152 -20.78 -3.23 -20.79
C GLU A 152 -21.87 -3.05 -19.72
N LYS A 153 -21.73 -2.04 -18.84
CA LYS A 153 -22.66 -1.75 -17.75
C LYS A 153 -24.07 -1.40 -18.24
N PHE A 154 -24.17 -0.61 -19.30
CA PHE A 154 -25.43 -0.14 -19.88
C PHE A 154 -25.87 -0.94 -21.11
N HIS A 155 -25.21 -2.06 -21.41
CA HIS A 155 -25.56 -2.92 -22.58
C HIS A 155 -25.61 -2.14 -23.89
N ASP A 156 -24.68 -1.24 -24.13
CA ASP A 156 -24.61 -0.30 -25.27
C ASP A 156 -25.79 0.68 -25.36
N ASP A 157 -26.64 0.80 -24.34
CA ASP A 157 -27.79 1.72 -24.31
C ASP A 157 -27.37 3.10 -23.79
N LEU A 158 -27.13 4.04 -24.70
CA LEU A 158 -26.80 5.44 -24.40
C LEU A 158 -27.98 6.20 -23.79
N ASP A 159 -29.24 5.85 -24.13
CA ASP A 159 -30.39 6.52 -23.55
C ASP A 159 -30.51 6.18 -22.06
N ALA A 160 -30.30 4.91 -21.72
CA ALA A 160 -30.24 4.49 -20.32
C ALA A 160 -29.12 5.19 -19.57
N LEU A 161 -27.92 5.29 -20.15
CA LEU A 161 -26.78 6.02 -19.54
C LEU A 161 -27.09 7.49 -19.32
N ASN A 162 -27.62 8.18 -20.36
CA ASN A 162 -27.96 9.60 -20.26
C ASN A 162 -29.02 9.86 -19.19
N TYR A 163 -30.03 9.00 -19.13
CA TYR A 163 -31.09 9.06 -18.12
C TYR A 163 -30.56 8.85 -16.72
N GLU A 164 -29.76 7.78 -16.48
CA GLU A 164 -29.21 7.43 -15.16
C GLU A 164 -28.31 8.53 -14.62
N PHE A 165 -27.47 9.13 -15.47
CA PHE A 165 -26.56 10.18 -15.08
C PHE A 165 -27.15 11.60 -15.20
N GLY A 166 -28.35 11.77 -15.74
CA GLY A 166 -29.00 13.07 -15.92
C GLY A 166 -28.24 13.98 -16.88
N LEU A 167 -27.69 13.44 -17.96
CA LEU A 167 -26.81 14.18 -18.89
C LEU A 167 -27.57 15.10 -19.84
N ASP A 168 -28.89 15.04 -19.92
CA ASP A 168 -29.67 16.00 -20.71
C ASP A 168 -29.55 17.45 -20.20
N TYR A 169 -29.16 17.60 -18.92
CA TYR A 169 -28.99 18.91 -18.29
C TYR A 169 -27.75 19.64 -18.85
N TRP A 170 -27.92 20.88 -19.26
CA TRP A 170 -26.90 21.73 -19.88
C TRP A 170 -26.20 21.12 -21.10
N SER A 171 -26.93 20.37 -21.91
CA SER A 171 -26.40 19.77 -23.15
C SER A 171 -25.22 18.79 -22.95
N ASN A 172 -25.16 18.12 -21.82
CA ASN A 172 -24.13 17.10 -21.58
C ASN A 172 -24.49 15.74 -22.17
N ARG A 173 -25.69 15.61 -22.80
CA ARG A 173 -26.15 14.37 -23.41
C ARG A 173 -25.13 13.83 -24.44
N ILE A 174 -24.85 12.54 -24.34
CA ILE A 174 -23.98 11.79 -25.26
C ILE A 174 -24.86 11.06 -26.24
N ASN A 175 -24.69 11.31 -27.54
CA ASN A 175 -25.51 10.72 -28.59
C ASN A 175 -24.80 9.62 -29.38
N ALA A 176 -23.48 9.51 -29.26
CA ALA A 176 -22.69 8.44 -29.85
C ALA A 176 -21.56 8.08 -28.89
N TRP A 177 -21.18 6.81 -28.83
CA TRP A 177 -20.06 6.36 -27.97
C TRP A 177 -18.71 6.96 -28.40
N GLU A 178 -18.57 7.25 -29.69
CA GLU A 178 -17.38 7.86 -30.29
C GLU A 178 -17.19 9.32 -29.86
N ASP A 179 -18.28 9.98 -29.44
CA ASP A 179 -18.30 11.37 -28.96
C ASP A 179 -18.18 11.45 -27.42
N PHE A 180 -17.84 10.36 -26.75
CA PHE A 180 -17.74 10.35 -25.30
C PHE A 180 -16.69 11.36 -24.82
N PRO A 181 -17.05 12.34 -23.97
CA PRO A 181 -16.16 13.43 -23.61
C PRO A 181 -15.07 12.98 -22.63
N ASP A 182 -14.00 13.76 -22.55
CA ASP A 182 -13.00 13.63 -21.48
C ASP A 182 -13.64 13.92 -20.13
N VAL A 183 -13.69 12.90 -19.26
CA VAL A 183 -14.39 12.99 -17.97
C VAL A 183 -13.67 13.86 -16.93
N ARG A 184 -12.40 14.25 -17.15
CA ARG A 184 -11.66 15.14 -16.26
C ARG A 184 -12.31 16.50 -16.06
N GLY A 185 -13.10 16.93 -17.05
CA GLY A 185 -13.82 18.22 -16.98
C GLY A 185 -15.25 18.12 -16.51
N THR A 186 -15.74 16.91 -16.16
CA THR A 186 -17.16 16.76 -15.78
C THR A 186 -17.46 17.49 -14.47
N ILE A 187 -18.62 18.16 -14.46
CA ILE A 187 -19.25 18.67 -13.23
C ILE A 187 -20.44 17.80 -12.81
N ASN A 188 -20.75 16.77 -13.59
CA ASN A 188 -21.83 15.85 -13.28
C ASN A 188 -21.36 14.86 -12.20
N GLY A 189 -22.00 14.93 -11.03
CA GLY A 189 -21.62 14.12 -9.87
C GLY A 189 -21.82 12.61 -10.10
N SER A 190 -22.82 12.20 -10.86
CA SER A 190 -23.07 10.77 -11.14
C SER A 190 -21.98 10.22 -12.05
N LEU A 191 -21.66 10.91 -13.14
CA LEU A 191 -20.60 10.50 -14.07
C LEU A 191 -19.21 10.53 -13.40
N GLY A 192 -18.90 11.57 -12.64
CA GLY A 192 -17.63 11.69 -11.93
C GLY A 192 -17.47 10.62 -10.84
N ALA A 193 -18.51 10.35 -10.06
CA ALA A 193 -18.49 9.31 -9.04
C ALA A 193 -18.35 7.90 -9.67
N GLU A 194 -18.98 7.65 -10.80
CA GLU A 194 -18.84 6.38 -11.53
C GLU A 194 -17.41 6.22 -12.08
N PHE A 195 -16.80 7.31 -12.55
CA PHE A 195 -15.40 7.27 -12.98
C PHE A 195 -14.44 6.94 -11.83
N GLU A 196 -14.59 7.57 -10.67
CA GLU A 196 -13.77 7.24 -9.48
C GLU A 196 -13.99 5.78 -9.03
N LYS A 197 -15.23 5.28 -9.09
CA LYS A 197 -15.53 3.86 -8.83
C LYS A 197 -14.81 2.94 -9.82
N PHE A 198 -14.85 3.28 -11.10
CA PHE A 198 -14.11 2.55 -12.13
C PHE A 198 -12.60 2.58 -11.88
N GLN A 199 -12.02 3.74 -11.56
CA GLN A 199 -10.59 3.87 -11.28
C GLN A 199 -10.13 2.96 -10.13
N ARG A 200 -10.94 2.79 -9.07
CA ARG A 200 -10.64 1.82 -8.00
C ARG A 200 -10.57 0.38 -8.52
N THR A 201 -11.36 0.02 -9.52
CA THR A 201 -11.27 -1.33 -10.13
C THR A 201 -9.96 -1.59 -10.86
N LEU A 202 -9.25 -0.54 -11.27
CA LEU A 202 -7.93 -0.67 -11.90
C LEU A 202 -6.91 -1.22 -10.90
N VAL A 203 -7.01 -0.82 -9.63
CA VAL A 203 -6.17 -1.33 -8.53
C VAL A 203 -6.47 -2.81 -8.29
N ASP A 204 -7.73 -3.19 -8.22
CA ASP A 204 -8.14 -4.59 -8.03
C ASP A 204 -7.56 -5.49 -9.13
N ARG A 205 -7.66 -5.06 -10.39
CA ARG A 205 -7.13 -5.79 -11.55
C ARG A 205 -5.60 -5.89 -11.51
N PHE A 206 -4.94 -4.79 -11.18
CA PHE A 206 -3.48 -4.74 -11.15
C PHE A 206 -2.89 -5.65 -10.07
N LEU A 207 -3.44 -5.62 -8.85
CA LEU A 207 -2.99 -6.50 -7.78
C LEU A 207 -3.30 -7.97 -8.08
N SER A 208 -4.49 -8.28 -8.63
CA SER A 208 -4.85 -9.64 -9.03
C SER A 208 -3.91 -10.16 -10.13
N TRP A 209 -3.59 -9.34 -11.12
CA TRP A 209 -2.67 -9.69 -12.19
C TRP A 209 -1.26 -10.00 -11.66
N GLN A 210 -0.73 -9.22 -10.72
CA GLN A 210 0.56 -9.53 -10.08
C GLN A 210 0.49 -10.81 -9.25
N ALA A 211 -0.60 -10.99 -8.48
CA ALA A 211 -0.81 -12.20 -7.69
C ALA A 211 -0.88 -13.45 -8.57
N ASP A 212 -1.50 -13.38 -9.75
CA ASP A 212 -1.58 -14.48 -10.70
C ASP A 212 -0.18 -14.88 -11.20
N ILE A 213 0.68 -13.90 -11.55
CA ILE A 213 2.07 -14.17 -11.93
C ILE A 213 2.83 -14.83 -10.78
N VAL A 214 2.70 -14.32 -9.55
CA VAL A 214 3.35 -14.90 -8.38
C VAL A 214 2.89 -16.33 -8.12
N ASN A 215 1.59 -16.62 -8.29
CA ASN A 215 1.02 -17.97 -8.14
C ASN A 215 1.61 -19.00 -9.09
N GLU A 216 2.11 -18.61 -10.26
CA GLU A 216 2.78 -19.51 -11.18
C GLU A 216 4.11 -20.07 -10.65
N TYR A 217 4.73 -19.38 -9.68
CA TYR A 217 6.09 -19.70 -9.20
C TYR A 217 6.15 -20.08 -7.72
N LYS A 218 5.28 -19.51 -6.88
CA LYS A 218 5.34 -19.70 -5.43
C LYS A 218 5.10 -21.15 -5.04
N ARG A 219 5.66 -21.57 -3.90
CA ARG A 219 5.32 -22.85 -3.26
C ARG A 219 3.97 -22.73 -2.54
N GLU A 220 3.36 -23.86 -2.20
CA GLU A 220 2.08 -23.91 -1.48
C GLU A 220 2.16 -23.27 -0.08
N ASP A 221 3.31 -23.41 0.58
CA ASP A 221 3.56 -22.86 1.91
C ASP A 221 3.84 -21.35 1.93
N GLN A 222 3.96 -20.71 0.78
CA GLN A 222 4.21 -19.26 0.65
C GLN A 222 2.91 -18.48 0.49
N PHE A 223 2.77 -17.40 1.23
CA PHE A 223 1.61 -16.50 1.11
C PHE A 223 1.84 -15.39 0.07
N ILE A 224 0.73 -14.75 -0.34
CA ILE A 224 0.71 -13.49 -1.09
C ILE A 224 0.03 -12.45 -0.22
N THR A 225 0.65 -11.28 -0.11
CA THR A 225 0.15 -10.14 0.65
C THR A 225 0.34 -8.83 -0.12
N HIS A 226 -0.26 -7.76 0.39
CA HIS A 226 -0.06 -6.38 -0.04
C HIS A 226 -0.16 -5.47 1.17
N ASN A 227 0.60 -4.39 1.20
CA ASN A 227 0.60 -3.41 2.29
C ASN A 227 -0.39 -2.28 1.98
N PHE A 228 -1.65 -2.45 2.35
CA PHE A 228 -2.66 -1.41 2.23
C PHE A 228 -2.38 -0.25 3.20
N ASP A 229 -2.52 0.95 2.68
CA ASP A 229 -2.51 2.19 3.47
C ASP A 229 -3.93 2.74 3.68
N PHE A 230 -4.02 3.84 4.41
CA PHE A 230 -5.26 4.53 4.73
C PHE A 230 -5.26 5.95 4.15
N GLU A 231 -6.35 6.69 4.33
CA GLU A 231 -6.34 8.12 4.06
C GLU A 231 -5.43 8.82 5.08
N TRP A 232 -4.43 9.55 4.56
CA TRP A 232 -3.49 10.28 5.39
C TRP A 232 -4.09 11.61 5.87
N ARG A 233 -4.57 11.63 7.10
CA ARG A 233 -5.00 12.86 7.81
C ARG A 233 -4.09 13.10 9.01
N GLY A 234 -2.81 13.34 8.72
CA GLY A 234 -1.75 13.38 9.72
C GLY A 234 -1.06 12.04 9.94
N PHE A 235 -1.84 10.96 10.10
CA PHE A 235 -1.37 9.58 10.25
C PHE A 235 -2.33 8.61 9.55
N SER A 236 -2.11 7.31 9.67
CA SER A 236 -2.93 6.24 9.05
C SER A 236 -4.33 6.20 9.64
N TYR A 237 -5.14 7.16 9.28
CA TYR A 237 -6.47 7.33 9.80
C TYR A 237 -7.45 7.76 8.69
N GLY A 238 -8.55 7.04 8.57
CA GLY A 238 -9.56 7.27 7.55
C GLY A 238 -9.52 6.26 6.40
N VAL A 239 -10.67 6.08 5.76
CA VAL A 239 -10.84 5.13 4.65
C VAL A 239 -10.10 5.66 3.42
N GLN A 240 -9.26 4.81 2.82
CA GLN A 240 -8.55 5.15 1.59
C GLN A 240 -9.52 5.40 0.43
N PRO A 241 -9.53 6.60 -0.19
CA PRO A 241 -10.50 6.92 -1.23
C PRO A 241 -10.19 6.25 -2.58
N ASP A 242 -8.91 5.95 -2.83
CA ASP A 242 -8.42 5.48 -4.14
C ASP A 242 -8.42 3.95 -4.26
N VAL A 243 -8.79 3.23 -3.21
CA VAL A 243 -8.76 1.76 -3.17
C VAL A 243 -10.02 1.22 -2.52
N ASN A 244 -10.65 0.24 -3.12
CA ASN A 244 -11.63 -0.59 -2.45
C ASN A 244 -10.88 -1.78 -1.80
N HIS A 245 -10.51 -1.63 -0.53
CA HIS A 245 -9.72 -2.64 0.19
C HIS A 245 -10.35 -4.03 0.15
N LEU A 246 -11.69 -4.13 0.24
CA LEU A 246 -12.39 -5.41 0.20
C LEU A 246 -12.20 -6.12 -1.14
N HIS A 247 -12.31 -5.40 -2.26
CA HIS A 247 -12.14 -5.98 -3.59
C HIS A 247 -10.66 -6.28 -3.86
N ALA A 248 -9.78 -5.33 -3.60
CA ALA A 248 -8.34 -5.47 -3.83
C ALA A 248 -7.71 -6.61 -3.01
N SER A 249 -8.24 -6.91 -1.82
CA SER A 249 -7.73 -8.00 -0.98
C SER A 249 -8.09 -9.41 -1.45
N ARG A 250 -9.00 -9.56 -2.40
CA ARG A 250 -9.51 -10.90 -2.82
C ARG A 250 -8.40 -11.81 -3.35
N CYS A 251 -7.43 -11.26 -4.06
CA CYS A 251 -6.31 -12.00 -4.63
C CYS A 251 -5.23 -12.40 -3.61
N LEU A 252 -5.27 -11.88 -2.39
CA LEU A 252 -4.28 -12.11 -1.36
C LEU A 252 -4.61 -13.35 -0.52
N THR A 253 -3.59 -14.07 -0.07
CA THR A 253 -3.75 -15.15 0.91
C THR A 253 -3.93 -14.61 2.33
N ILE A 254 -3.14 -13.60 2.68
CA ILE A 254 -3.23 -12.88 3.95
C ILE A 254 -3.16 -11.38 3.67
N VAL A 255 -3.96 -10.59 4.37
CA VAL A 255 -3.96 -9.13 4.19
C VAL A 255 -2.81 -8.51 4.98
N GLY A 256 -2.11 -7.58 4.35
CA GLY A 256 -1.11 -6.75 4.97
C GLY A 256 -1.54 -5.28 5.00
N THR A 257 -0.90 -4.50 5.84
CA THR A 257 -1.21 -3.08 5.99
C THR A 257 -0.04 -2.29 6.55
N ASP A 258 -0.06 -0.99 6.28
CA ASP A 258 0.85 -0.01 6.86
C ASP A 258 0.04 0.87 7.82
N ILE A 259 0.38 0.80 9.10
CA ILE A 259 -0.28 1.58 10.14
C ILE A 259 0.77 2.48 10.80
N TYR A 260 0.72 3.76 10.46
CA TYR A 260 1.53 4.79 11.07
C TYR A 260 0.70 5.60 12.07
N HIS A 261 1.29 6.01 13.18
CA HIS A 261 0.61 6.66 14.28
C HIS A 261 1.57 7.64 15.00
N PRO A 262 1.06 8.62 15.75
CA PRO A 262 1.91 9.49 16.55
C PRO A 262 2.62 8.75 17.68
N THR A 263 3.56 9.43 18.30
CA THR A 263 4.30 8.97 19.47
C THR A 263 4.08 9.91 20.65
N GLN A 264 4.58 9.53 21.80
CA GLN A 264 4.52 10.30 23.06
C GLN A 264 3.06 10.59 23.46
N ASP A 265 2.76 11.83 23.84
CA ASP A 265 1.44 12.21 24.36
C ASP A 265 0.36 12.24 23.28
N ASP A 266 0.75 12.26 22.02
CA ASP A 266 -0.19 12.25 20.88
C ASP A 266 -0.65 10.83 20.51
N LEU A 267 -0.05 9.79 21.06
CA LEU A 267 -0.45 8.39 20.81
C LEU A 267 -1.71 8.05 21.60
N THR A 268 -2.84 8.03 20.92
CA THR A 268 -4.14 7.61 21.50
C THR A 268 -4.45 6.14 21.26
N GLY A 269 -3.82 5.54 20.23
CA GLY A 269 -4.11 4.18 19.77
C GLY A 269 -5.22 4.08 18.72
N THR A 270 -5.84 5.20 18.36
CA THR A 270 -6.94 5.26 17.37
C THR A 270 -6.53 4.66 16.04
N GLU A 271 -5.35 5.01 15.52
CA GLU A 271 -4.85 4.52 14.24
C GLU A 271 -4.65 2.99 14.25
N ILE A 272 -4.11 2.47 15.34
CA ILE A 272 -3.87 1.02 15.50
C ILE A 272 -5.21 0.28 15.58
N ALA A 273 -6.15 0.77 16.35
CA ALA A 273 -7.46 0.15 16.52
C ALA A 273 -8.28 0.21 15.24
N PHE A 274 -8.39 1.40 14.62
CA PHE A 274 -9.13 1.61 13.36
C PHE A 274 -8.53 0.78 12.22
N GLY A 275 -7.22 0.92 11.99
CA GLY A 275 -6.53 0.21 10.92
C GLY A 275 -6.63 -1.30 11.09
N GLY A 276 -6.41 -1.79 12.30
CA GLY A 276 -6.54 -3.20 12.64
C GLY A 276 -7.95 -3.75 12.39
N ASP A 277 -8.99 -3.04 12.81
CA ASP A 277 -10.38 -3.46 12.61
C ASP A 277 -10.76 -3.49 11.13
N LEU A 278 -10.38 -2.45 10.37
CA LEU A 278 -10.67 -2.40 8.94
C LEU A 278 -9.98 -3.55 8.21
N ILE A 279 -8.68 -3.74 8.40
CA ILE A 279 -7.91 -4.75 7.67
C ILE A 279 -8.31 -6.17 8.05
N ARG A 280 -8.50 -6.44 9.36
CA ARG A 280 -8.98 -7.73 9.84
C ARG A 280 -10.35 -8.10 9.26
N SER A 281 -11.23 -7.12 9.06
CA SER A 281 -12.58 -7.34 8.53
C SER A 281 -12.59 -7.83 7.07
N LEU A 282 -11.57 -7.51 6.28
CA LEU A 282 -11.52 -7.83 4.85
C LEU A 282 -11.56 -9.35 4.57
N LYS A 283 -10.92 -10.15 5.44
CA LYS A 283 -10.95 -11.62 5.38
C LYS A 283 -11.52 -12.27 6.64
N GLN A 284 -11.97 -11.47 7.60
CA GLN A 284 -12.42 -11.93 8.92
C GLN A 284 -11.37 -12.78 9.62
N ASP A 285 -10.10 -12.46 9.43
CA ASP A 285 -8.96 -13.21 9.96
C ASP A 285 -7.81 -12.27 10.36
N ASN A 286 -6.80 -12.84 11.02
CA ASN A 286 -5.59 -12.15 11.40
C ASN A 286 -4.85 -11.62 10.16
N TYR A 287 -4.02 -10.59 10.35
CA TYR A 287 -3.37 -9.84 9.30
C TYR A 287 -1.90 -9.55 9.63
N LEU A 288 -1.17 -8.93 8.72
CA LEU A 288 0.21 -8.52 8.90
C LEU A 288 0.30 -6.99 8.95
N VAL A 289 1.00 -6.44 9.94
CA VAL A 289 1.47 -5.05 9.88
C VAL A 289 2.82 -5.08 9.20
N LEU A 290 2.86 -4.66 7.94
CA LEU A 290 4.04 -4.70 7.08
C LEU A 290 4.89 -3.44 7.20
N GLU A 291 4.27 -2.35 7.67
CA GLU A 291 4.98 -1.13 8.04
C GLU A 291 4.33 -0.46 9.24
N THR A 292 5.17 -0.03 10.17
CA THR A 292 4.86 0.94 11.22
C THR A 292 6.14 1.65 11.62
N GLU A 293 6.03 2.85 12.18
CA GLU A 293 7.23 3.60 12.56
C GLU A 293 7.99 2.95 13.73
N ALA A 294 9.32 3.06 13.66
CA ALA A 294 10.21 2.69 14.77
C ALA A 294 10.42 3.85 15.74
N GLN A 295 10.76 5.03 15.24
CA GLN A 295 11.06 6.22 16.02
C GLN A 295 10.20 7.44 15.69
N GLY A 296 9.18 7.26 14.81
CA GLY A 296 8.44 8.35 14.20
C GLY A 296 9.24 9.06 13.09
N PHE A 297 8.56 9.67 12.14
CA PHE A 297 9.24 10.33 11.02
C PHE A 297 9.40 11.84 11.23
N SER A 298 8.38 12.55 11.67
CA SER A 298 8.40 14.00 11.83
C SER A 298 8.31 14.47 13.30
N GLY A 299 8.11 13.55 14.23
CA GLY A 299 7.90 13.84 15.64
C GLY A 299 9.05 13.39 16.53
N TRP A 300 8.74 13.29 17.80
CA TRP A 300 9.65 12.80 18.82
C TRP A 300 9.76 11.27 18.78
N THR A 301 10.85 10.74 19.29
CA THR A 301 11.00 9.31 19.51
C THR A 301 10.02 8.81 20.58
N PRO A 302 9.59 7.54 20.55
CA PRO A 302 8.71 6.98 21.56
C PRO A 302 9.31 7.11 22.97
N TYR A 303 8.45 7.29 23.99
CA TYR A 303 8.84 7.16 25.38
C TYR A 303 9.31 5.73 25.68
N LYS A 304 10.11 5.57 26.70
CA LYS A 304 10.55 4.25 27.17
C LYS A 304 9.32 3.36 27.48
N GLY A 305 9.23 2.21 26.85
CA GLY A 305 8.11 1.29 26.93
C GLY A 305 7.00 1.53 25.92
N GLN A 306 7.02 2.65 25.22
CA GLN A 306 5.96 3.00 24.26
C GLN A 306 6.03 2.17 22.97
N LEU A 307 7.24 1.91 22.44
CA LEU A 307 7.39 1.04 21.28
C LEU A 307 6.84 -0.38 21.58
N ARG A 308 7.11 -0.87 22.79
CA ARG A 308 6.56 -2.15 23.26
C ARG A 308 5.02 -2.11 23.37
N LEU A 309 4.47 -1.03 23.92
CA LEU A 309 3.02 -0.83 23.98
C LEU A 309 2.39 -0.87 22.57
N GLN A 310 2.97 -0.16 21.61
CA GLN A 310 2.53 -0.12 20.21
C GLN A 310 2.53 -1.53 19.60
N ALA A 311 3.63 -2.28 19.74
CA ALA A 311 3.74 -3.63 19.22
C ALA A 311 2.67 -4.57 19.78
N TYR A 312 2.43 -4.53 21.09
CA TYR A 312 1.37 -5.34 21.71
C TYR A 312 -0.05 -4.86 21.34
N SER A 313 -0.23 -3.56 21.08
CA SER A 313 -1.52 -3.02 20.61
C SER A 313 -1.86 -3.54 19.21
N HIS A 314 -0.87 -3.66 18.32
CA HIS A 314 -1.07 -4.31 17.01
C HIS A 314 -1.47 -5.79 17.16
N LEU A 315 -0.80 -6.55 18.03
CA LEU A 315 -1.17 -7.95 18.30
C LEU A 315 -2.56 -8.06 18.91
N ALA A 316 -2.92 -7.18 19.85
CA ALA A 316 -4.24 -7.14 20.47
C ALA A 316 -5.35 -6.81 19.45
N SER A 317 -5.03 -6.06 18.40
CA SER A 317 -5.93 -5.78 17.27
C SER A 317 -6.02 -6.93 16.26
N GLY A 318 -5.19 -7.98 16.40
CA GLY A 318 -5.22 -9.20 15.58
C GLY A 318 -4.07 -9.36 14.60
N ALA A 319 -3.02 -8.54 14.68
CA ALA A 319 -1.83 -8.72 13.84
C ALA A 319 -1.05 -9.97 14.24
N ASN A 320 -0.55 -10.71 13.25
CA ASN A 320 0.38 -11.84 13.43
C ASN A 320 1.84 -11.44 13.14
N CYS A 321 2.06 -10.23 12.67
CA CYS A 321 3.37 -9.70 12.34
C CYS A 321 3.39 -8.20 12.59
N VAL A 322 4.52 -7.68 13.08
CA VAL A 322 4.78 -6.25 13.21
C VAL A 322 6.15 -5.98 12.60
N MET A 323 6.18 -5.26 11.48
CA MET A 323 7.38 -4.87 10.77
C MET A 323 7.58 -3.37 10.84
N TYR A 324 8.80 -2.95 11.19
CA TYR A 324 9.14 -1.55 11.32
C TYR A 324 9.68 -0.99 10.00
N TRP A 325 9.19 0.15 9.59
CA TRP A 325 9.82 1.01 8.62
C TRP A 325 10.71 2.01 9.35
N HIS A 326 12.03 1.74 9.43
CA HIS A 326 12.69 0.55 8.90
C HIS A 326 13.90 0.17 9.79
N TRP A 327 14.83 -0.64 9.27
CA TRP A 327 15.94 -1.14 10.06
C TRP A 327 16.85 -0.05 10.59
N HIS A 328 17.34 0.83 9.71
CA HIS A 328 18.15 1.97 10.13
C HIS A 328 17.66 3.26 9.47
N SER A 329 17.96 4.41 10.11
CA SER A 329 17.60 5.72 9.57
C SER A 329 18.26 5.98 8.21
N ILE A 330 17.53 6.60 7.28
CA ILE A 330 17.98 6.86 5.91
C ILE A 330 18.95 8.04 5.88
N HIS A 331 20.10 7.87 5.23
CA HIS A 331 21.16 8.87 5.20
C HIS A 331 21.06 9.86 4.03
N ASN A 332 20.66 9.38 2.85
CA ASN A 332 20.86 10.11 1.61
C ASN A 332 19.79 9.84 0.54
N ALA A 333 18.53 9.78 0.95
CA ALA A 333 17.40 9.63 0.06
C ALA A 333 16.36 10.74 0.30
N CYS A 334 15.22 10.69 -0.34
CA CYS A 334 14.15 11.66 -0.12
C CYS A 334 13.53 11.57 1.29
N GLU A 335 13.61 10.41 1.93
CA GLU A 335 13.04 10.15 3.26
C GLU A 335 14.10 10.17 4.38
N THR A 336 15.06 11.09 4.34
CA THR A 336 16.10 11.22 5.38
C THR A 336 15.57 11.57 6.76
N TYR A 337 14.34 12.01 6.86
CA TYR A 337 13.62 12.25 8.11
C TYR A 337 13.08 10.97 8.78
N TRP A 338 12.98 9.85 8.04
CA TRP A 338 12.57 8.57 8.60
C TRP A 338 13.65 7.98 9.51
N LYS A 339 13.24 7.68 10.73
CA LYS A 339 14.12 7.13 11.79
C LYS A 339 13.81 5.65 11.96
N GLY A 340 14.78 4.80 11.64
CA GLY A 340 14.69 3.35 11.82
C GLY A 340 14.85 2.88 13.26
N LEU A 341 14.95 1.57 13.46
CA LEU A 341 15.31 0.98 14.75
C LEU A 341 16.72 1.44 15.17
N LEU A 342 17.65 1.53 14.22
CA LEU A 342 18.95 2.17 14.40
C LEU A 342 18.89 3.63 13.94
N SER A 343 19.59 4.49 14.68
CA SER A 343 19.75 5.90 14.30
C SER A 343 20.69 6.06 13.09
N HIS A 344 20.92 7.30 12.63
CA HIS A 344 21.77 7.58 11.47
C HIS A 344 23.24 7.16 11.67
N ASP A 345 23.71 7.00 12.89
CA ASP A 345 25.04 6.50 13.23
C ASP A 345 25.17 4.97 13.25
N PHE A 346 24.06 4.25 12.95
CA PHE A 346 23.95 2.79 12.99
C PHE A 346 24.27 2.15 14.34
N GLN A 347 24.22 2.91 15.43
CA GLN A 347 24.53 2.42 16.76
C GLN A 347 23.29 1.98 17.53
N GLU A 348 23.53 1.23 18.60
CA GLU A 348 22.48 0.89 19.55
C GLU A 348 21.96 2.15 20.25
N ASN A 349 20.66 2.34 20.19
CA ASN A 349 19.96 3.42 20.86
C ASN A 349 18.84 2.88 21.76
N ALA A 350 18.03 3.74 22.34
CA ALA A 350 16.94 3.34 23.24
C ALA A 350 15.88 2.50 22.49
N THR A 351 15.53 2.88 21.26
CA THR A 351 14.55 2.19 20.41
C THR A 351 15.02 0.79 20.02
N TYR A 352 16.27 0.66 19.61
CA TYR A 352 16.86 -0.65 19.33
C TYR A 352 16.86 -1.56 20.56
N ARG A 353 17.26 -1.04 21.73
CA ARG A 353 17.22 -1.84 22.98
C ARG A 353 15.80 -2.28 23.34
N GLU A 354 14.81 -1.43 23.09
CA GLU A 354 13.41 -1.79 23.31
C GLU A 354 12.92 -2.82 22.27
N SER A 355 13.32 -2.71 21.00
CA SER A 355 13.05 -3.74 20.01
C SER A 355 13.64 -5.10 20.36
N CYS A 356 14.82 -5.13 21.01
CA CYS A 356 15.38 -6.37 21.55
C CYS A 356 14.48 -7.01 22.63
N ILE A 357 13.86 -6.20 23.48
CA ILE A 357 12.90 -6.69 24.47
C ILE A 357 11.67 -7.29 23.76
N ILE A 358 11.10 -6.55 22.81
CA ILE A 358 9.89 -6.96 22.06
C ILE A 358 10.15 -8.28 21.32
N GLY A 359 11.21 -8.34 20.50
CA GLY A 359 11.49 -9.52 19.69
C GLY A 359 11.76 -10.77 20.52
N ASN A 360 12.49 -10.64 21.63
CA ASN A 360 12.74 -11.77 22.53
C ASN A 360 11.49 -12.18 23.32
N GLU A 361 10.61 -11.25 23.68
CA GLU A 361 9.29 -11.58 24.25
C GLU A 361 8.42 -12.30 23.23
N PHE A 362 8.37 -11.83 21.99
CA PHE A 362 7.61 -12.47 20.92
C PHE A 362 8.12 -13.88 20.60
N ALA A 363 9.44 -14.08 20.59
CA ALA A 363 10.03 -15.41 20.44
C ALA A 363 9.61 -16.36 21.57
N ARG A 364 9.55 -15.88 22.80
CA ARG A 364 9.16 -16.69 23.98
C ARG A 364 7.67 -16.93 24.09
N LEU A 365 6.85 -15.95 23.69
CA LEU A 365 5.40 -15.97 23.90
C LEU A 365 4.60 -16.22 22.59
N GLY A 366 5.28 -16.41 21.47
CA GLY A 366 4.67 -16.44 20.13
C GLY A 366 3.50 -17.42 20.01
N GLU A 367 3.62 -18.62 20.59
CA GLU A 367 2.54 -19.61 20.57
C GLU A 367 1.23 -19.10 21.23
N HIS A 368 1.34 -18.14 22.15
CA HIS A 368 0.20 -17.55 22.85
C HIS A 368 -0.27 -16.24 22.22
N LEU A 369 0.54 -15.62 21.35
CA LEU A 369 0.29 -14.28 20.79
C LEU A 369 -0.19 -14.32 19.34
N VAL A 370 0.00 -15.42 18.62
CA VAL A 370 -0.49 -15.58 17.25
C VAL A 370 -1.96 -15.96 17.22
N ASN A 371 -2.64 -15.56 16.17
CA ASN A 371 -4.04 -15.91 15.89
C ASN A 371 -5.02 -15.51 17.02
N LEU A 372 -4.69 -14.46 17.74
CA LEU A 372 -5.60 -13.87 18.73
C LEU A 372 -6.92 -13.45 18.05
N LYS A 373 -8.04 -13.79 18.68
CA LYS A 373 -9.37 -13.48 18.14
C LYS A 373 -9.97 -12.30 18.90
N LYS A 374 -10.06 -11.15 18.20
CA LYS A 374 -10.72 -9.96 18.73
C LYS A 374 -12.23 -10.19 18.78
N LYS A 375 -12.87 -9.82 19.88
CA LYS A 375 -14.33 -9.77 20.03
C LYS A 375 -14.79 -8.33 19.85
N ASN A 376 -15.79 -8.14 19.01
CA ASN A 376 -16.37 -6.83 18.76
C ASN A 376 -17.88 -6.90 19.00
N ASP A 377 -18.40 -5.89 19.70
CA ASP A 377 -19.83 -5.73 19.99
C ASP A 377 -20.51 -4.75 19.02
N VAL A 378 -19.72 -3.98 18.26
CA VAL A 378 -20.19 -2.96 17.32
C VAL A 378 -19.58 -3.23 15.95
N ALA A 379 -20.39 -3.07 14.91
CA ALA A 379 -19.96 -3.08 13.51
C ALA A 379 -20.11 -1.69 12.90
N VAL A 380 -19.11 -1.26 12.13
CA VAL A 380 -19.12 0.00 11.38
C VAL A 380 -19.17 -0.30 9.90
N LEU A 381 -20.17 0.27 9.21
CA LEU A 381 -20.32 0.12 7.76
C LEU A 381 -19.41 1.10 7.03
N VAL A 382 -18.55 0.57 6.17
CA VAL A 382 -17.66 1.34 5.28
C VAL A 382 -18.09 1.16 3.83
N SER A 383 -18.24 2.26 3.08
CA SER A 383 -18.56 2.25 1.65
C SER A 383 -17.78 3.34 0.91
N ASN A 384 -16.89 2.92 0.01
CA ASN A 384 -16.20 3.86 -0.88
C ASN A 384 -17.17 4.62 -1.79
N GLU A 385 -18.23 3.98 -2.25
CA GLU A 385 -19.26 4.60 -3.09
C GLU A 385 -20.00 5.71 -2.35
N ALA A 386 -20.36 5.47 -1.09
CA ALA A 386 -21.00 6.49 -0.26
C ALA A 386 -20.07 7.69 -0.02
N LEU A 387 -18.79 7.45 0.28
CA LEU A 387 -17.79 8.50 0.46
C LEU A 387 -17.57 9.29 -0.84
N THR A 388 -17.52 8.63 -1.99
CA THR A 388 -17.42 9.27 -3.30
C THR A 388 -18.66 10.12 -3.60
N ALA A 389 -19.86 9.61 -3.33
CA ALA A 389 -21.09 10.38 -3.49
C ALA A 389 -21.12 11.62 -2.60
N LEU A 390 -20.72 11.52 -1.36
CA LEU A 390 -20.62 12.66 -0.43
C LEU A 390 -19.64 13.72 -0.92
N LYS A 391 -18.56 13.33 -1.59
CA LYS A 391 -17.59 14.24 -2.21
C LYS A 391 -18.19 15.01 -3.40
N TRP A 392 -18.94 14.33 -4.26
CA TRP A 392 -19.48 14.89 -5.49
C TRP A 392 -20.77 15.72 -5.30
N PHE A 393 -21.61 15.37 -4.34
CA PHE A 393 -22.89 16.06 -4.11
C PHE A 393 -22.75 17.11 -3.02
N GLY A 394 -22.83 18.37 -3.40
CA GLY A 394 -22.42 19.57 -2.67
C GLY A 394 -23.00 19.83 -1.28
N ILE A 395 -24.03 19.12 -0.84
CA ILE A 395 -24.51 19.17 0.55
C ILE A 395 -23.38 18.83 1.54
N GLN A 396 -22.42 18.04 1.10
CA GLN A 396 -21.35 17.51 1.93
C GLN A 396 -19.99 18.18 1.69
N ASN A 397 -19.82 18.91 0.59
CA ASN A 397 -18.55 19.64 0.34
C ASN A 397 -18.24 20.67 1.44
N GLN A 398 -19.26 21.12 2.17
CA GLN A 398 -19.10 21.94 3.38
C GLN A 398 -18.94 21.10 4.66
N ALA A 399 -19.42 19.87 4.68
CA ALA A 399 -19.43 18.99 5.86
C ALA A 399 -18.26 17.99 5.89
N LEU A 400 -17.68 17.62 4.74
CA LEU A 400 -16.52 16.72 4.69
C LEU A 400 -15.20 17.45 4.89
N GLY A 401 -15.26 18.79 5.08
CA GLY A 401 -14.07 19.60 5.35
C GLY A 401 -12.91 19.18 4.48
N GLU A 402 -12.80 19.72 3.26
CA GLU A 402 -11.44 19.93 2.77
C GLU A 402 -10.67 20.58 3.89
N ALA A 403 -9.47 20.13 4.17
CA ALA A 403 -8.64 20.65 5.25
C ALA A 403 -8.70 22.19 5.24
N GLY A 404 -9.41 22.76 6.22
CA GLY A 404 -9.62 24.21 6.33
C GLY A 404 -11.04 24.70 6.57
N ASN A 405 -12.09 23.93 6.30
CA ASN A 405 -13.48 24.44 6.40
C ASN A 405 -14.28 23.97 7.62
N GLY A 406 -13.68 23.27 8.57
CA GLY A 406 -14.29 22.98 9.89
C GLY A 406 -15.56 22.11 9.86
N GLY A 407 -15.85 21.42 8.76
CA GLY A 407 -16.98 20.51 8.66
C GLY A 407 -16.66 19.13 9.27
N ILE A 408 -17.64 18.51 9.91
CA ILE A 408 -17.53 17.15 10.45
C ILE A 408 -17.72 16.16 9.30
N GLY A 409 -16.67 15.42 8.98
CA GLY A 409 -16.70 14.39 7.95
C GLY A 409 -16.96 12.99 8.49
N TYR A 410 -17.18 12.03 7.60
CA TYR A 410 -17.33 10.62 7.95
C TYR A 410 -16.14 10.10 8.79
N ASN A 411 -14.93 10.44 8.38
CA ASN A 411 -13.72 10.00 9.10
C ASN A 411 -13.62 10.65 10.51
N ASP A 412 -14.15 11.85 10.71
CA ASP A 412 -14.18 12.48 12.03
C ASP A 412 -15.18 11.76 12.96
N VAL A 413 -16.33 11.36 12.43
CA VAL A 413 -17.29 10.54 13.20
C VAL A 413 -16.67 9.19 13.55
N MET A 414 -15.96 8.56 12.60
CA MET A 414 -15.25 7.31 12.86
C MET A 414 -14.23 7.48 13.97
N ARG A 415 -13.46 8.57 13.97
CA ARG A 415 -12.50 8.86 15.01
C ARG A 415 -13.17 8.94 16.39
N TRP A 416 -14.25 9.68 16.52
CA TRP A 416 -14.99 9.79 17.80
C TRP A 416 -15.50 8.45 18.32
N MET A 417 -15.67 7.45 17.46
CA MET A 417 -16.03 6.09 17.89
C MET A 417 -14.86 5.31 18.46
N TYR A 418 -13.64 5.70 18.13
CA TYR A 418 -12.40 5.05 18.58
C TYR A 418 -11.72 5.80 19.74
N ASP A 419 -11.98 7.09 19.89
CA ASP A 419 -11.55 7.90 21.05
C ASP A 419 -12.42 7.60 22.28
#